data_404dcce1c897445fca8be95f772ab92a
#
_entry.id   404dcce1c897445fca8be95f772ab92a
#
_cell.length_a   1.000
_cell.length_b   1.000
_cell.length_c   1.000
_cell.angle_alpha   90.00
_cell.angle_beta   90.00
_cell.angle_gamma   90.00
#
_symmetry.space_group_name_H-M   'P 1'
#
loop_
_entity.id
_entity.type
_entity.pdbx_description
1 polymer ?
#
loop_
_entity_poly.entity_id
_entity_poly.type
_entity_poly.pdbx_seq_one_letter_code
_entity_poly.pdbx_strand_id
1 'polypeptide(L)'
;MKKRSFIISFMLIVLLLASLMGVTTKDIVNKVNLGLDLQGGFEVLYQVEPLEKGDKIDDTAVKSAAKTLESRVNVLGVSEPVIQVEEGNRIRVQLAGVEDQNEARELLSTQAHLTIRDVNDKALLTGKDLVEGGASQSFDENGNPMVSLKLKDSNKFGEVTKEISEKTPPENMMVIWMDFKEGEDSFMEESQKEDPKYVSAANVSEPIQSSDVMISGGFEGEEGLMRAKNIAALLNSGSLPVELDEIYSTSVGAQFGEQALEKTVIAGALGVLAVFIFMLIFYRIPGLIAVITLSTYIYLTLVAFNLIGGVLTLPGIAALILGVGMAVDANIIMYERIKDEIRIGRSVKQAYKKGSAQSLWTIVDANITTIIAALVLFFFGTSSVKGFATMLLISILLSFVTSVFLTRLLLSLLVKSNYLNKKFRFFGVRPSMRHELSEGKDIHDLTTAWDRYDFVKHMKKFFTLSGLIILTGLIILTVFKLNLGIDFTSGTRIDVASDETIKTEHLSLIHI
;
A
#
# COMPACT_ATOMS: atom_id res chain seq x y z
N MET A 1 -22.98 34.04 33.81
CA MET A 1 -23.42 33.34 32.59
C MET A 1 -22.26 32.90 31.71
N LYS A 2 -21.30 33.76 31.33
CA LYS A 2 -20.16 33.39 30.42
C LYS A 2 -19.32 32.16 30.84
N LYS A 3 -19.14 31.86 32.13
CA LYS A 3 -18.33 30.74 32.62
C LYS A 3 -18.95 29.36 32.33
N ARG A 4 -20.28 29.23 32.44
CA ARG A 4 -21.00 27.98 32.10
C ARG A 4 -21.02 27.72 30.59
N SER A 5 -21.08 28.78 29.78
CA SER A 5 -21.05 28.67 28.32
C SER A 5 -19.79 27.96 27.82
N PHE A 6 -18.59 28.22 28.38
CA PHE A 6 -17.36 27.54 27.98
C PHE A 6 -17.35 26.04 28.27
N ILE A 7 -17.95 25.60 29.39
CA ILE A 7 -18.09 24.18 29.72
C ILE A 7 -19.08 23.51 28.75
N ILE A 8 -20.21 24.21 28.48
CA ILE A 8 -21.20 23.70 27.49
C ILE A 8 -20.57 23.56 26.14
N SER A 9 -19.81 24.55 25.65
CA SER A 9 -19.11 24.49 24.37
C SER A 9 -18.09 23.34 24.34
N PHE A 10 -17.35 23.12 25.43
CA PHE A 10 -16.43 21.97 25.55
C PHE A 10 -17.19 20.64 25.41
N MET A 11 -18.28 20.46 26.19
CA MET A 11 -19.07 19.23 26.13
C MET A 11 -19.72 19.00 24.78
N LEU A 12 -20.19 20.08 24.14
CA LEU A 12 -20.81 20.00 22.81
C LEU A 12 -19.81 19.58 21.74
N ILE A 13 -18.58 20.13 21.74
CA ILE A 13 -17.52 19.72 20.80
C ILE A 13 -17.14 18.26 21.04
N VAL A 14 -16.96 17.83 22.29
CA VAL A 14 -16.61 16.44 22.60
C VAL A 14 -17.72 15.47 22.16
N LEU A 15 -18.98 15.82 22.41
CA LEU A 15 -20.12 15.01 22.01
C LEU A 15 -20.25 14.93 20.49
N LEU A 16 -20.05 16.04 19.78
CA LEU A 16 -20.05 16.07 18.32
C LEU A 16 -18.96 15.18 17.74
N LEU A 17 -17.71 15.27 18.25
CA LEU A 17 -16.60 14.42 17.83
C LEU A 17 -16.89 12.93 18.11
N ALA A 18 -17.39 12.62 19.32
CA ALA A 18 -17.72 11.24 19.69
C ALA A 18 -18.85 10.67 18.82
N SER A 19 -19.90 11.48 18.54
CA SER A 19 -20.98 11.07 17.66
C SER A 19 -20.52 10.84 16.23
N LEU A 20 -19.72 11.76 15.69
CA LEU A 20 -19.17 11.64 14.34
C LEU A 20 -18.32 10.36 14.21
N MET A 21 -17.38 10.17 15.13
CA MET A 21 -16.53 8.95 15.14
C MET A 21 -17.37 7.69 15.34
N GLY A 22 -18.32 7.68 16.27
CA GLY A 22 -19.15 6.51 16.55
C GLY A 22 -20.01 6.05 15.37
N VAL A 23 -20.52 6.99 14.56
CA VAL A 23 -21.39 6.68 13.42
C VAL A 23 -20.58 6.25 12.19
N THR A 24 -19.45 6.90 11.92
CA THR A 24 -18.77 6.77 10.63
C THR A 24 -17.51 5.88 10.64
N THR A 25 -16.97 5.52 11.82
CA THR A 25 -15.71 4.74 11.91
C THR A 25 -15.81 3.41 11.20
N LYS A 26 -16.94 2.68 11.34
CA LYS A 26 -17.12 1.39 10.71
C LYS A 26 -17.03 1.49 9.18
N ASP A 27 -17.72 2.47 8.60
CA ASP A 27 -17.73 2.69 7.15
C ASP A 27 -16.36 3.11 6.63
N ILE A 28 -15.62 3.92 7.42
CA ILE A 28 -14.29 4.37 7.05
C ILE A 28 -13.30 3.20 7.08
N VAL A 29 -13.33 2.38 8.12
CA VAL A 29 -12.43 1.21 8.24
C VAL A 29 -12.69 0.19 7.12
N ASN A 30 -13.96 -0.07 6.79
CA ASN A 30 -14.33 -0.98 5.72
C ASN A 30 -13.93 -0.50 4.31
N LYS A 31 -13.66 0.80 4.15
CA LYS A 31 -13.23 1.41 2.89
C LYS A 31 -11.72 1.56 2.77
N VAL A 32 -10.95 1.09 3.75
CA VAL A 32 -9.49 1.16 3.68
C VAL A 32 -8.99 0.09 2.72
N ASN A 33 -8.31 0.50 1.68
CA ASN A 33 -7.64 -0.40 0.75
C ASN A 33 -6.43 -1.01 1.44
N LEU A 34 -6.38 -2.33 1.47
CA LEU A 34 -5.29 -3.07 2.10
C LEU A 34 -4.26 -3.51 1.05
N GLY A 35 -2.98 -3.42 1.40
CA GLY A 35 -1.88 -3.84 0.54
C GLY A 35 -1.66 -5.36 0.55
N LEU A 36 -0.77 -5.80 -0.33
CA LEU A 36 -0.38 -7.21 -0.51
C LEU A 36 0.03 -7.90 0.79
N ASP A 37 0.74 -7.17 1.64
CA ASP A 37 1.26 -7.65 2.91
C ASP A 37 0.16 -7.88 3.98
N LEU A 38 -1.07 -7.43 3.70
CA LEU A 38 -2.24 -7.55 4.59
C LEU A 38 -3.37 -8.41 4.04
N GLN A 39 -3.52 -8.51 2.71
CA GLN A 39 -4.55 -9.34 2.06
C GLN A 39 -3.98 -10.53 1.30
N GLY A 40 -2.67 -10.57 1.11
CA GLY A 40 -2.05 -11.46 0.14
C GLY A 40 -2.18 -10.95 -1.30
N GLY A 41 -1.57 -11.65 -2.22
CA GLY A 41 -1.51 -11.28 -3.63
C GLY A 41 -0.09 -11.28 -4.15
N PHE A 42 0.18 -10.58 -5.26
CA PHE A 42 1.53 -10.47 -5.80
C PHE A 42 1.84 -9.08 -6.37
N GLU A 43 3.13 -8.79 -6.42
CA GLU A 43 3.71 -7.61 -7.06
C GLU A 43 4.70 -8.06 -8.12
N VAL A 44 4.63 -7.45 -9.29
CA VAL A 44 5.60 -7.66 -10.38
C VAL A 44 6.11 -6.31 -10.84
N LEU A 45 7.42 -6.24 -11.09
CA LEU A 45 8.06 -5.12 -11.74
C LEU A 45 8.53 -5.55 -13.12
N TYR A 46 7.94 -4.96 -14.13
CA TYR A 46 8.30 -5.18 -15.52
C TYR A 46 9.27 -4.13 -16.02
N GLN A 47 10.32 -4.57 -16.73
CA GLN A 47 11.08 -3.73 -17.64
C GLN A 47 10.34 -3.69 -18.98
N VAL A 48 10.11 -2.51 -19.50
CA VAL A 48 9.47 -2.32 -20.80
C VAL A 48 10.56 -2.37 -21.87
N GLU A 49 10.43 -3.28 -22.84
CA GLU A 49 11.32 -3.45 -23.97
C GLU A 49 10.60 -3.26 -25.31
N PRO A 50 11.29 -2.84 -26.37
CA PRO A 50 10.68 -2.70 -27.69
C PRO A 50 10.44 -4.05 -28.33
N LEU A 51 9.32 -4.21 -29.05
CA LEU A 51 8.99 -5.42 -29.81
C LEU A 51 10.01 -5.73 -30.88
N GLU A 52 10.56 -4.71 -31.56
CA GLU A 52 11.62 -4.87 -32.59
C GLU A 52 12.94 -4.27 -32.08
N LYS A 53 14.04 -5.00 -32.33
CA LYS A 53 15.38 -4.56 -31.96
C LYS A 53 15.76 -3.29 -32.72
N GLY A 54 15.83 -2.17 -32.01
CA GLY A 54 16.20 -0.86 -32.54
C GLY A 54 15.18 0.22 -32.39
N ASP A 55 13.94 -0.10 -32.05
CA ASP A 55 12.90 0.85 -31.72
C ASP A 55 13.18 1.54 -30.38
N LYS A 56 12.82 2.81 -30.30
CA LYS A 56 12.93 3.56 -29.05
C LYS A 56 11.60 3.54 -28.32
N ILE A 57 11.64 3.17 -27.05
CA ILE A 57 10.48 3.29 -26.16
C ILE A 57 10.31 4.75 -25.81
N ASP A 58 9.14 5.30 -26.07
CA ASP A 58 8.73 6.61 -25.62
C ASP A 58 7.79 6.51 -24.40
N ASP A 59 7.62 7.62 -23.68
CA ASP A 59 6.72 7.69 -22.53
C ASP A 59 5.26 7.33 -22.89
N THR A 60 4.87 7.49 -24.15
CA THR A 60 3.53 7.19 -24.63
C THR A 60 3.30 5.70 -24.70
N ALA A 61 4.29 4.95 -25.18
CA ALA A 61 4.25 3.48 -25.25
C ALA A 61 4.15 2.87 -23.84
N VAL A 62 4.96 3.37 -22.89
CA VAL A 62 4.93 2.92 -21.48
C VAL A 62 3.57 3.20 -20.83
N LYS A 63 3.01 4.40 -21.03
CA LYS A 63 1.67 4.76 -20.53
C LYS A 63 0.56 3.93 -21.17
N SER A 64 0.66 3.64 -22.46
CA SER A 64 -0.30 2.78 -23.16
C SER A 64 -0.23 1.34 -22.65
N ALA A 65 0.96 0.80 -22.43
CA ALA A 65 1.14 -0.50 -21.81
C ALA A 65 0.53 -0.54 -20.39
N ALA A 66 0.79 0.46 -19.57
CA ALA A 66 0.19 0.56 -18.24
C ALA A 66 -1.35 0.57 -18.28
N LYS A 67 -1.94 1.30 -19.23
CA LYS A 67 -3.40 1.31 -19.43
C LYS A 67 -3.95 -0.04 -19.90
N THR A 68 -3.25 -0.72 -20.78
CA THR A 68 -3.62 -2.08 -21.22
C THR A 68 -3.57 -3.05 -20.04
N LEU A 69 -2.52 -2.98 -19.21
CA LEU A 69 -2.42 -3.79 -17.99
C LEU A 69 -3.58 -3.50 -17.02
N GLU A 70 -3.95 -2.24 -16.82
CA GLU A 70 -5.10 -1.86 -16.01
C GLU A 70 -6.41 -2.47 -16.55
N SER A 71 -6.61 -2.45 -17.86
CA SER A 71 -7.78 -3.08 -18.49
C SER A 71 -7.81 -4.60 -18.27
N ARG A 72 -6.65 -5.27 -18.33
CA ARG A 72 -6.54 -6.72 -18.09
C ARG A 72 -6.85 -7.09 -16.66
N VAL A 73 -6.31 -6.33 -15.70
CA VAL A 73 -6.57 -6.57 -14.27
C VAL A 73 -8.03 -6.37 -13.90
N ASN A 74 -8.71 -5.40 -14.51
CA ASN A 74 -10.13 -5.18 -14.28
C ASN A 74 -10.99 -6.39 -14.69
N VAL A 75 -10.56 -7.16 -15.69
CA VAL A 75 -11.24 -8.41 -16.10
C VAL A 75 -11.06 -9.52 -15.08
N LEU A 76 -9.92 -9.58 -14.39
CA LEU A 76 -9.67 -10.52 -13.31
C LEU A 76 -10.55 -10.27 -12.07
N GLY A 77 -11.32 -9.17 -12.07
CA GLY A 77 -12.17 -8.81 -10.94
C GLY A 77 -11.41 -8.37 -9.70
N VAL A 78 -10.13 -8.05 -9.86
CA VAL A 78 -9.28 -7.58 -8.75
C VAL A 78 -9.71 -6.17 -8.36
N SER A 79 -10.08 -5.99 -7.11
CA SER A 79 -10.43 -4.68 -6.58
C SER A 79 -9.17 -3.83 -6.41
N GLU A 80 -9.15 -2.68 -7.11
CA GLU A 80 -8.15 -1.64 -6.93
C GLU A 80 -6.68 -2.06 -7.16
N PRO A 81 -6.32 -2.47 -8.40
CA PRO A 81 -4.94 -2.73 -8.76
C PRO A 81 -4.10 -1.45 -8.65
N VAL A 82 -2.87 -1.57 -8.19
CA VAL A 82 -1.91 -0.45 -8.20
C VAL A 82 -0.96 -0.65 -9.37
N ILE A 83 -1.09 0.18 -10.41
CA ILE A 83 -0.21 0.18 -11.57
C ILE A 83 0.53 1.51 -11.61
N GLN A 84 1.85 1.46 -11.52
CA GLN A 84 2.71 2.64 -11.46
C GLN A 84 3.80 2.57 -12.51
N VAL A 85 3.92 3.64 -13.28
CA VAL A 85 5.07 3.85 -14.17
C VAL A 85 6.22 4.42 -13.35
N GLU A 86 7.38 3.76 -13.41
CA GLU A 86 8.60 4.16 -12.74
C GLU A 86 9.66 4.67 -13.73
N GLU A 87 10.66 5.38 -13.22
CA GLU A 87 11.81 5.83 -14.04
C GLU A 87 12.55 4.63 -14.65
N GLY A 88 13.09 4.83 -15.86
CA GLY A 88 13.82 3.77 -16.58
C GLY A 88 12.91 2.81 -17.35
N ASN A 89 11.75 3.28 -17.82
CA ASN A 89 10.78 2.49 -18.59
C ASN A 89 10.33 1.22 -17.84
N ARG A 90 9.91 1.37 -16.60
CA ARG A 90 9.45 0.26 -15.77
C ARG A 90 8.00 0.44 -15.39
N ILE A 91 7.29 -0.66 -15.29
CA ILE A 91 5.90 -0.69 -14.82
C ILE A 91 5.81 -1.64 -13.63
N ARG A 92 5.36 -1.11 -12.50
CA ARG A 92 5.06 -1.88 -11.29
C ARG A 92 3.58 -2.18 -11.24
N VAL A 93 3.24 -3.46 -11.09
CA VAL A 93 1.87 -3.95 -10.95
C VAL A 93 1.74 -4.63 -9.60
N GLN A 94 0.78 -4.20 -8.79
CA GLN A 94 0.46 -4.82 -7.49
C GLN A 94 -1.00 -5.23 -7.51
N LEU A 95 -1.25 -6.51 -7.28
CA LEU A 95 -2.59 -7.11 -7.23
C LEU A 95 -2.82 -7.75 -5.88
N ALA A 96 -3.65 -7.13 -5.06
CA ALA A 96 -4.03 -7.64 -3.75
C ALA A 96 -5.26 -8.57 -3.87
N GLY A 97 -5.32 -9.64 -3.09
CA GLY A 97 -6.48 -10.53 -3.00
C GLY A 97 -6.69 -11.43 -4.22
N VAL A 98 -5.66 -11.65 -5.04
CA VAL A 98 -5.74 -12.59 -6.19
C VAL A 98 -5.61 -14.02 -5.69
N GLU A 99 -6.56 -14.89 -6.07
CA GLU A 99 -6.56 -16.31 -5.70
C GLU A 99 -5.54 -17.09 -6.51
N ASP A 100 -5.56 -16.98 -7.84
CA ASP A 100 -4.57 -17.61 -8.73
C ASP A 100 -3.57 -16.57 -9.26
N GLN A 101 -2.39 -16.59 -8.67
CA GLN A 101 -1.30 -15.68 -9.03
C GLN A 101 -0.65 -16.04 -10.37
N ASN A 102 -0.64 -17.33 -10.74
CA ASN A 102 -0.03 -17.78 -11.99
C ASN A 102 -0.88 -17.35 -13.18
N GLU A 103 -2.19 -17.57 -13.10
CA GLU A 103 -3.15 -17.12 -14.10
C GLU A 103 -3.08 -15.61 -14.31
N ALA A 104 -3.09 -14.84 -13.21
CA ALA A 104 -2.99 -13.39 -13.28
C ALA A 104 -1.67 -12.93 -13.92
N ARG A 105 -0.56 -13.59 -13.62
CA ARG A 105 0.76 -13.28 -14.17
C ARG A 105 0.82 -13.56 -15.66
N GLU A 106 0.28 -14.70 -16.12
CA GLU A 106 0.17 -15.07 -17.52
C GLU A 106 -0.66 -14.03 -18.29
N LEU A 107 -1.82 -13.65 -17.78
CA LEU A 107 -2.67 -12.62 -18.38
C LEU A 107 -1.97 -11.26 -18.51
N LEU A 108 -1.14 -10.89 -17.54
CA LEU A 108 -0.40 -9.63 -17.57
C LEU A 108 0.73 -9.64 -18.59
N SER A 109 1.52 -10.72 -18.67
CA SER A 109 2.71 -10.81 -19.51
C SER A 109 2.41 -11.13 -20.97
N THR A 110 1.29 -11.79 -21.29
CA THR A 110 0.87 -12.14 -22.64
C THR A 110 0.73 -10.88 -23.50
N GLN A 111 1.33 -10.86 -24.70
CA GLN A 111 1.23 -9.72 -25.62
C GLN A 111 -0.19 -9.57 -26.18
N ALA A 112 -0.94 -10.68 -26.25
CA ALA A 112 -2.29 -10.78 -26.80
C ALA A 112 -2.37 -10.38 -28.29
N HIS A 113 -1.35 -10.74 -29.06
CA HIS A 113 -1.29 -10.49 -30.47
C HIS A 113 -1.94 -11.66 -31.24
N LEU A 114 -3.24 -11.56 -31.47
CA LEU A 114 -3.97 -12.56 -32.25
C LEU A 114 -3.61 -12.48 -33.72
N THR A 115 -3.27 -13.64 -34.30
CA THR A 115 -3.16 -13.82 -35.76
C THR A 115 -3.91 -15.06 -36.20
N ILE A 116 -4.58 -14.96 -37.35
CA ILE A 116 -5.17 -16.10 -38.04
C ILE A 116 -4.28 -16.39 -39.24
N ARG A 117 -3.75 -17.60 -39.29
CA ARG A 117 -2.73 -18.03 -40.31
C ARG A 117 -3.21 -19.25 -41.06
N ASP A 118 -2.62 -19.51 -42.23
CA ASP A 118 -2.80 -20.79 -42.91
C ASP A 118 -1.83 -21.82 -42.35
N VAL A 119 -1.89 -23.07 -42.83
CA VAL A 119 -1.01 -24.16 -42.39
C VAL A 119 0.46 -23.96 -42.74
N ASN A 120 0.78 -23.01 -43.61
CA ASN A 120 2.14 -22.63 -44.00
C ASN A 120 2.60 -21.37 -43.24
N ASP A 121 1.95 -21.07 -42.12
CA ASP A 121 2.26 -19.96 -41.24
C ASP A 121 2.09 -18.55 -41.84
N LYS A 122 1.45 -18.43 -43.03
CA LYS A 122 1.15 -17.14 -43.64
C LYS A 122 0.02 -16.45 -42.94
N ALA A 123 0.24 -15.22 -42.45
CA ALA A 123 -0.80 -14.42 -41.81
C ALA A 123 -1.92 -14.02 -42.77
N LEU A 124 -3.15 -14.30 -42.42
CA LEU A 124 -4.39 -14.01 -43.17
C LEU A 124 -5.13 -12.84 -42.57
N LEU A 125 -5.29 -12.85 -41.24
CA LEU A 125 -5.93 -11.78 -40.46
C LEU A 125 -5.12 -11.55 -39.20
N THR A 126 -5.26 -10.36 -38.64
CA THR A 126 -4.58 -9.94 -37.40
C THR A 126 -5.57 -9.31 -36.43
N GLY A 127 -5.16 -9.08 -35.20
CA GLY A 127 -5.98 -8.37 -34.19
C GLY A 127 -6.48 -6.99 -34.64
N LYS A 128 -5.83 -6.36 -35.62
CA LYS A 128 -6.28 -5.08 -36.22
C LYS A 128 -7.59 -5.21 -36.99
N ASP A 129 -7.91 -6.41 -37.47
CA ASP A 129 -9.14 -6.71 -38.21
C ASP A 129 -10.32 -6.97 -37.27
N LEU A 130 -10.10 -7.05 -35.94
CA LEU A 130 -11.14 -7.21 -34.95
C LEU A 130 -11.75 -5.87 -34.51
N VAL A 131 -13.03 -5.91 -34.15
CA VAL A 131 -13.70 -4.79 -33.48
C VAL A 131 -13.23 -4.72 -32.02
N GLU A 132 -12.82 -3.56 -31.56
CA GLU A 132 -12.46 -3.34 -30.16
C GLU A 132 -13.65 -3.66 -29.24
N GLY A 133 -13.42 -4.45 -28.20
CA GLY A 133 -14.50 -4.91 -27.32
C GLY A 133 -15.45 -5.95 -27.95
N GLY A 134 -15.10 -6.47 -29.13
CA GLY A 134 -15.94 -7.43 -29.88
C GLY A 134 -15.69 -8.90 -29.55
N ALA A 135 -14.85 -9.23 -28.57
CA ALA A 135 -14.62 -10.61 -28.13
C ALA A 135 -15.51 -10.94 -26.92
N SER A 136 -16.10 -12.12 -26.92
CA SER A 136 -16.91 -12.60 -25.79
C SER A 136 -16.84 -14.13 -25.67
N GLN A 137 -16.86 -14.61 -24.43
CA GLN A 137 -17.06 -16.04 -24.20
C GLN A 137 -18.52 -16.41 -24.52
N SER A 138 -18.73 -17.52 -25.19
CA SER A 138 -20.02 -18.08 -25.59
C SER A 138 -20.00 -19.61 -25.45
N PHE A 139 -21.08 -20.27 -25.87
CA PHE A 139 -21.17 -21.73 -25.91
C PHE A 139 -21.60 -22.20 -27.30
N ASP A 140 -21.08 -23.34 -27.74
CA ASP A 140 -21.52 -24.00 -28.95
C ASP A 140 -22.87 -24.71 -28.75
N GLU A 141 -23.41 -25.32 -29.81
CA GLU A 141 -24.69 -26.05 -29.76
C GLU A 141 -24.64 -27.27 -28.81
N ASN A 142 -23.47 -27.77 -28.49
CA ASN A 142 -23.25 -28.89 -27.57
C ASN A 142 -23.01 -28.46 -26.13
N GLY A 143 -22.96 -27.13 -25.87
CA GLY A 143 -22.70 -26.56 -24.55
C GLY A 143 -21.20 -26.43 -24.22
N ASN A 144 -20.29 -26.64 -25.18
CA ASN A 144 -18.87 -26.42 -24.96
C ASN A 144 -18.52 -24.93 -25.01
N PRO A 145 -17.60 -24.45 -24.17
CA PRO A 145 -17.15 -23.07 -24.21
C PRO A 145 -16.47 -22.75 -25.55
N MET A 146 -16.67 -21.52 -26.03
CA MET A 146 -16.02 -20.97 -27.21
C MET A 146 -15.80 -19.48 -27.06
N VAL A 147 -14.96 -18.88 -27.92
CA VAL A 147 -14.76 -17.43 -28.00
C VAL A 147 -15.41 -16.91 -29.28
N SER A 148 -16.35 -16.00 -29.14
CA SER A 148 -16.93 -15.26 -30.24
C SER A 148 -16.15 -13.97 -30.48
N LEU A 149 -15.79 -13.70 -31.74
CA LEU A 149 -15.06 -12.51 -32.18
C LEU A 149 -15.86 -11.76 -33.21
N LYS A 150 -15.79 -10.44 -33.18
CA LYS A 150 -16.42 -9.58 -34.18
C LYS A 150 -15.38 -8.94 -35.10
N LEU A 151 -15.49 -9.17 -36.39
CA LEU A 151 -14.62 -8.60 -37.41
C LEU A 151 -15.14 -7.23 -37.89
N LYS A 152 -14.21 -6.34 -38.26
CA LYS A 152 -14.52 -5.03 -38.86
C LYS A 152 -15.04 -5.15 -40.28
N ASP A 153 -14.55 -6.12 -41.05
CA ASP A 153 -14.91 -6.31 -42.45
C ASP A 153 -15.25 -7.78 -42.75
N SER A 154 -16.51 -8.06 -42.97
CA SER A 154 -17.01 -9.39 -43.34
C SER A 154 -16.64 -9.79 -44.76
N ASN A 155 -16.40 -8.83 -45.67
CA ASN A 155 -16.01 -9.16 -47.08
C ASN A 155 -14.58 -9.68 -47.12
N LYS A 156 -13.66 -9.04 -46.37
CA LYS A 156 -12.29 -9.51 -46.23
C LYS A 156 -12.26 -10.95 -45.68
N PHE A 157 -13.08 -11.26 -44.67
CA PHE A 157 -13.18 -12.61 -44.13
C PHE A 157 -13.75 -13.59 -45.16
N GLY A 158 -14.78 -13.17 -45.94
CA GLY A 158 -15.33 -13.98 -47.02
C GLY A 158 -14.31 -14.29 -48.11
N GLU A 159 -13.48 -13.34 -48.49
CA GLU A 159 -12.40 -13.55 -49.49
C GLU A 159 -11.34 -14.53 -48.99
N VAL A 160 -10.89 -14.36 -47.71
CA VAL A 160 -9.90 -15.24 -47.09
C VAL A 160 -10.43 -16.65 -46.93
N THR A 161 -11.66 -16.84 -46.42
CA THR A 161 -12.27 -18.15 -46.26
C THR A 161 -12.54 -18.84 -47.59
N LYS A 162 -12.86 -18.06 -48.65
CA LYS A 162 -12.99 -18.57 -50.02
C LYS A 162 -11.64 -19.13 -50.53
N GLU A 163 -10.55 -18.35 -50.39
CA GLU A 163 -9.21 -18.78 -50.81
C GLU A 163 -8.80 -20.07 -50.11
N ILE A 164 -9.08 -20.20 -48.81
CA ILE A 164 -8.73 -21.36 -48.01
C ILE A 164 -9.62 -22.56 -48.35
N SER A 165 -10.93 -22.36 -48.53
CA SER A 165 -11.88 -23.46 -48.85
C SER A 165 -11.63 -24.12 -50.21
N GLU A 166 -10.98 -23.42 -51.13
CA GLU A 166 -10.60 -23.95 -52.47
C GLU A 166 -9.36 -24.84 -52.42
N LYS A 167 -8.59 -24.86 -51.31
CA LYS A 167 -7.42 -25.70 -51.12
C LYS A 167 -7.80 -27.14 -50.71
N THR A 168 -6.91 -28.09 -51.02
CA THR A 168 -7.11 -29.50 -50.61
C THR A 168 -6.65 -29.74 -49.16
N PRO A 169 -7.34 -30.60 -48.39
CA PRO A 169 -6.86 -30.94 -47.06
C PRO A 169 -5.43 -31.48 -47.04
N PRO A 170 -4.58 -31.10 -46.09
CA PRO A 170 -4.87 -30.27 -44.91
C PRO A 170 -4.69 -28.75 -45.15
N GLU A 171 -4.40 -28.29 -46.38
CA GLU A 171 -4.14 -26.88 -46.67
C GLU A 171 -5.42 -25.99 -46.54
N ASN A 172 -6.60 -26.58 -46.44
CA ASN A 172 -7.87 -25.89 -46.22
C ASN A 172 -8.16 -25.58 -44.74
N MET A 173 -7.11 -25.39 -43.94
CA MET A 173 -7.25 -25.07 -42.51
C MET A 173 -6.84 -23.63 -42.22
N MET A 174 -7.52 -23.05 -41.25
CA MET A 174 -7.15 -21.79 -40.61
C MET A 174 -6.72 -22.08 -39.20
N VAL A 175 -5.57 -21.53 -38.81
CA VAL A 175 -4.96 -21.72 -37.50
C VAL A 175 -4.95 -20.38 -36.75
N ILE A 176 -5.47 -20.39 -35.58
CA ILE A 176 -5.58 -19.20 -34.71
C ILE A 176 -4.46 -19.24 -33.67
N TRP A 177 -3.61 -18.24 -33.72
CA TRP A 177 -2.47 -18.10 -32.84
C TRP A 177 -2.63 -16.89 -31.92
N MET A 178 -2.13 -17.06 -30.71
CA MET A 178 -1.85 -15.98 -29.79
C MET A 178 -0.32 -15.86 -29.67
N ASP A 179 0.22 -14.65 -29.92
CA ASP A 179 1.63 -14.34 -29.77
C ASP A 179 2.59 -15.22 -30.65
N PHE A 180 2.17 -15.46 -31.90
CA PHE A 180 2.99 -16.21 -32.86
C PHE A 180 4.35 -15.52 -33.12
N LYS A 181 5.45 -16.27 -33.00
CA LYS A 181 6.81 -15.79 -33.22
C LYS A 181 7.33 -16.30 -34.55
N GLU A 182 7.59 -15.38 -35.47
CA GLU A 182 8.12 -15.72 -36.80
C GLU A 182 9.53 -16.33 -36.71
N GLY A 183 9.72 -17.51 -37.34
CA GLY A 183 10.97 -18.24 -37.30
C GLY A 183 11.21 -19.13 -36.08
N GLU A 184 10.34 -19.08 -35.09
CA GLU A 184 10.36 -19.96 -33.92
C GLU A 184 9.15 -20.90 -33.90
N ASP A 185 7.95 -20.40 -34.22
CA ASP A 185 6.71 -21.17 -34.19
C ASP A 185 6.34 -21.64 -35.60
N SER A 186 5.82 -22.87 -35.72
CA SER A 186 5.29 -23.43 -36.95
C SER A 186 4.12 -24.37 -36.66
N PHE A 187 3.04 -24.26 -37.45
CA PHE A 187 1.90 -25.16 -37.32
C PHE A 187 2.30 -26.63 -37.58
N MET A 188 3.20 -26.90 -38.50
CA MET A 188 3.67 -28.26 -38.82
C MET A 188 4.36 -28.93 -37.63
N GLU A 189 5.10 -28.18 -36.83
CA GLU A 189 5.78 -28.67 -35.63
C GLU A 189 4.84 -28.75 -34.43
N GLU A 190 4.05 -27.71 -34.21
CA GLU A 190 3.15 -27.63 -33.05
C GLU A 190 1.98 -28.61 -33.14
N SER A 191 1.48 -28.92 -34.36
CA SER A 191 0.40 -29.90 -34.56
C SER A 191 0.76 -31.35 -34.16
N GLN A 192 2.05 -31.65 -33.96
CA GLN A 192 2.55 -32.96 -33.52
C GLN A 192 2.67 -33.06 -31.98
N LYS A 193 2.46 -31.96 -31.24
CA LYS A 193 2.57 -31.93 -29.78
C LYS A 193 1.23 -32.24 -29.14
N GLU A 194 1.27 -32.82 -27.94
CA GLU A 194 0.06 -33.05 -27.11
C GLU A 194 -0.57 -31.75 -26.64
N ASP A 195 0.27 -30.75 -26.37
CA ASP A 195 -0.17 -29.38 -25.96
C ASP A 195 0.40 -28.36 -26.94
N PRO A 196 -0.32 -28.05 -28.05
CA PRO A 196 0.14 -27.13 -29.07
C PRO A 196 -0.02 -25.67 -28.60
N LYS A 197 0.88 -24.79 -29.03
CA LYS A 197 0.85 -23.36 -28.73
C LYS A 197 -0.31 -22.59 -29.42
N TYR A 198 -0.86 -23.12 -30.53
CA TYR A 198 -1.96 -22.47 -31.21
C TYR A 198 -3.28 -22.63 -30.40
N VAL A 199 -4.15 -21.62 -30.48
CA VAL A 199 -5.42 -21.62 -29.75
C VAL A 199 -6.42 -22.61 -30.36
N SER A 200 -6.54 -22.64 -31.70
CA SER A 200 -7.47 -23.49 -32.43
C SER A 200 -7.03 -23.66 -33.88
N ALA A 201 -7.35 -24.79 -34.48
CA ALA A 201 -7.19 -25.05 -35.89
C ALA A 201 -8.48 -25.66 -36.49
N ALA A 202 -9.05 -25.02 -37.48
CA ALA A 202 -10.33 -25.42 -38.04
C ALA A 202 -10.29 -25.54 -39.56
N ASN A 203 -10.94 -26.58 -40.11
CA ASN A 203 -11.13 -26.72 -41.54
C ASN A 203 -12.17 -25.75 -42.07
N VAL A 204 -11.91 -25.14 -43.20
CA VAL A 204 -12.82 -24.27 -43.90
C VAL A 204 -13.36 -25.00 -45.12
N SER A 205 -14.64 -25.36 -45.09
CA SER A 205 -15.27 -26.16 -46.19
C SER A 205 -16.00 -25.27 -47.21
N GLU A 206 -16.38 -24.06 -46.84
CA GLU A 206 -17.11 -23.10 -47.67
C GLU A 206 -16.78 -21.66 -47.30
N PRO A 207 -16.95 -20.70 -48.20
CA PRO A 207 -16.75 -19.28 -47.89
C PRO A 207 -17.70 -18.81 -46.78
N ILE A 208 -17.15 -18.12 -45.78
CA ILE A 208 -17.94 -17.64 -44.65
C ILE A 208 -18.05 -16.10 -44.74
N GLN A 209 -19.24 -15.62 -45.15
CA GLN A 209 -19.52 -14.20 -45.18
C GLN A 209 -20.21 -13.77 -43.87
N SER A 210 -19.47 -13.68 -42.81
CA SER A 210 -19.96 -13.26 -41.48
C SER A 210 -18.98 -12.27 -40.84
N SER A 211 -19.53 -11.34 -40.09
CA SER A 211 -18.72 -10.51 -39.16
C SER A 211 -18.45 -11.20 -37.84
N ASP A 212 -19.18 -12.27 -37.53
CA ASP A 212 -19.04 -13.01 -36.27
C ASP A 212 -18.27 -14.31 -36.55
N VAL A 213 -17.11 -14.43 -35.93
CA VAL A 213 -16.19 -15.58 -36.02
C VAL A 213 -16.18 -16.29 -34.69
N MET A 214 -16.23 -17.60 -34.68
CA MET A 214 -16.21 -18.39 -33.48
C MET A 214 -14.93 -19.22 -33.41
N ILE A 215 -14.22 -19.11 -32.31
CA ILE A 215 -13.09 -19.98 -31.99
C ILE A 215 -13.62 -21.11 -31.12
N SER A 216 -13.66 -22.30 -31.67
CA SER A 216 -14.10 -23.53 -31.02
C SER A 216 -12.97 -24.57 -30.99
N GLY A 217 -13.06 -25.53 -30.09
CA GLY A 217 -12.05 -26.57 -29.90
C GLY A 217 -10.96 -26.17 -28.87
N GLY A 218 -10.52 -27.12 -28.08
CA GLY A 218 -9.54 -26.90 -27.03
C GLY A 218 -10.09 -26.22 -25.76
N PHE A 219 -11.41 -26.09 -25.65
CA PHE A 219 -12.09 -25.53 -24.48
C PHE A 219 -13.03 -26.54 -23.85
N GLU A 220 -12.51 -27.50 -23.06
CA GLU A 220 -13.33 -28.51 -22.43
C GLU A 220 -13.40 -28.29 -20.91
N GLY A 221 -14.60 -28.48 -20.32
CA GLY A 221 -14.83 -28.39 -18.87
C GLY A 221 -14.71 -26.99 -18.29
N GLU A 222 -14.47 -26.92 -16.97
CA GLU A 222 -14.34 -25.63 -16.24
C GLU A 222 -13.05 -24.88 -16.62
N GLU A 223 -11.97 -25.59 -16.84
CA GLU A 223 -10.69 -25.03 -17.25
C GLU A 223 -10.78 -24.42 -18.65
N GLY A 224 -11.45 -25.12 -19.61
CA GLY A 224 -11.74 -24.58 -20.93
C GLY A 224 -12.61 -23.34 -20.91
N LEU A 225 -13.60 -23.29 -19.99
CA LEU A 225 -14.43 -22.10 -19.79
C LEU A 225 -13.59 -20.91 -19.29
N MET A 226 -12.67 -21.13 -18.37
CA MET A 226 -11.78 -20.08 -17.85
C MET A 226 -10.84 -19.60 -18.96
N ARG A 227 -10.22 -20.51 -19.71
CA ARG A 227 -9.35 -20.20 -20.86
C ARG A 227 -10.09 -19.37 -21.92
N ALA A 228 -11.33 -19.71 -22.25
CA ALA A 228 -12.14 -18.95 -23.21
C ALA A 228 -12.45 -17.54 -22.69
N LYS A 229 -12.78 -17.38 -21.41
CA LYS A 229 -12.97 -16.06 -20.78
C LYS A 229 -11.70 -15.23 -20.82
N ASN A 230 -10.55 -15.82 -20.50
CA ASN A 230 -9.26 -15.14 -20.47
C ASN A 230 -8.84 -14.66 -21.86
N ILE A 231 -9.02 -15.48 -22.91
CA ILE A 231 -8.75 -15.10 -24.28
C ILE A 231 -9.68 -13.96 -24.72
N ALA A 232 -10.97 -14.02 -24.42
CA ALA A 232 -11.89 -12.94 -24.74
C ALA A 232 -11.51 -11.62 -24.02
N ALA A 233 -11.09 -11.73 -22.78
CA ALA A 233 -10.59 -10.61 -21.98
C ALA A 233 -9.32 -9.97 -22.53
N LEU A 234 -8.33 -10.80 -22.89
CA LEU A 234 -7.08 -10.37 -23.49
C LEU A 234 -7.33 -9.63 -24.81
N LEU A 235 -8.19 -10.17 -25.67
CA LEU A 235 -8.53 -9.55 -26.95
C LEU A 235 -9.26 -8.21 -26.79
N ASN A 236 -10.12 -8.10 -25.79
CA ASN A 236 -10.84 -6.85 -25.51
C ASN A 236 -9.93 -5.79 -24.86
N SER A 237 -8.95 -6.20 -24.07
CA SER A 237 -7.99 -5.27 -23.46
C SER A 237 -6.97 -4.72 -24.47
N GLY A 238 -6.86 -5.37 -25.63
CA GLY A 238 -5.90 -5.03 -26.68
C GLY A 238 -4.51 -5.63 -26.47
N SER A 239 -3.74 -5.64 -27.56
CA SER A 239 -2.35 -6.08 -27.54
C SER A 239 -1.45 -5.06 -26.84
N LEU A 240 -0.42 -5.55 -26.15
CA LEU A 240 0.62 -4.70 -25.59
C LEU A 240 1.48 -4.13 -26.74
N PRO A 241 1.74 -2.82 -26.74
CA PRO A 241 2.58 -2.18 -27.77
C PRO A 241 4.08 -2.38 -27.51
N VAL A 242 4.44 -3.14 -26.48
CA VAL A 242 5.79 -3.33 -25.96
C VAL A 242 5.95 -4.75 -25.42
N GLU A 243 7.17 -5.22 -25.29
CA GLU A 243 7.49 -6.42 -24.54
C GLU A 243 7.67 -6.09 -23.05
N LEU A 244 7.21 -6.98 -22.17
CA LEU A 244 7.34 -6.85 -20.73
C LEU A 244 8.24 -7.95 -20.20
N ASP A 245 9.42 -7.57 -19.70
CA ASP A 245 10.35 -8.49 -19.06
C ASP A 245 10.23 -8.38 -17.53
N GLU A 246 9.97 -9.50 -16.87
CA GLU A 246 9.82 -9.55 -15.40
C GLU A 246 11.17 -9.49 -14.72
N ILE A 247 11.53 -8.33 -14.14
CA ILE A 247 12.81 -8.13 -13.46
C ILE A 247 12.72 -8.36 -11.95
N TYR A 248 11.52 -8.33 -11.37
CA TYR A 248 11.29 -8.56 -9.96
C TYR A 248 9.86 -9.01 -9.74
N SER A 249 9.67 -10.00 -8.87
CA SER A 249 8.35 -10.34 -8.36
C SER A 249 8.40 -10.77 -6.90
N THR A 250 7.30 -10.52 -6.21
CA THR A 250 7.06 -11.01 -4.85
C THR A 250 5.61 -11.42 -4.70
N SER A 251 5.37 -12.45 -3.94
CA SER A 251 4.03 -12.92 -3.64
C SER A 251 3.85 -13.16 -2.16
N VAL A 252 2.66 -12.87 -1.67
CA VAL A 252 2.25 -13.10 -0.27
C VAL A 252 1.00 -13.94 -0.28
N GLY A 253 1.01 -15.07 0.42
CA GLY A 253 -0.19 -15.89 0.57
C GLY A 253 -1.24 -15.16 1.40
N ALA A 254 -2.51 -15.28 1.05
CA ALA A 254 -3.62 -14.61 1.72
C ALA A 254 -3.67 -14.89 3.23
N GLN A 255 -3.42 -16.13 3.63
CA GLN A 255 -3.41 -16.55 5.04
C GLN A 255 -2.31 -15.81 5.86
N PHE A 256 -1.15 -15.55 5.27
CA PHE A 256 -0.08 -14.79 5.93
C PHE A 256 -0.45 -13.32 6.09
N GLY A 257 -1.07 -12.72 5.06
CA GLY A 257 -1.54 -11.34 5.10
C GLY A 257 -2.60 -11.14 6.20
N GLU A 258 -3.63 -12.00 6.26
CA GLU A 258 -4.67 -11.94 7.26
C GLU A 258 -4.13 -12.06 8.70
N GLN A 259 -3.24 -13.04 8.95
CA GLN A 259 -2.58 -13.18 10.26
C GLN A 259 -1.73 -11.96 10.63
N ALA A 260 -1.03 -11.38 9.65
CA ALA A 260 -0.22 -10.19 9.86
C ALA A 260 -1.10 -8.99 10.23
N LEU A 261 -2.24 -8.82 9.54
CA LEU A 261 -3.22 -7.77 9.82
C LEU A 261 -3.78 -7.92 11.25
N GLU A 262 -4.29 -9.11 11.60
CA GLU A 262 -4.86 -9.36 12.93
C GLU A 262 -3.87 -9.06 14.05
N LYS A 263 -2.66 -9.62 13.98
CA LYS A 263 -1.62 -9.41 14.99
C LYS A 263 -1.21 -7.94 15.10
N THR A 264 -1.11 -7.25 13.96
CA THR A 264 -0.68 -5.84 13.92
C THR A 264 -1.78 -4.91 14.48
N VAL A 265 -3.05 -5.18 14.18
CA VAL A 265 -4.18 -4.42 14.73
C VAL A 265 -4.26 -4.60 16.25
N ILE A 266 -4.13 -5.83 16.76
CA ILE A 266 -4.11 -6.11 18.20
C ILE A 266 -2.93 -5.40 18.88
N ALA A 267 -1.72 -5.52 18.33
CA ALA A 267 -0.53 -4.86 18.86
C ALA A 267 -0.68 -3.34 18.87
N GLY A 268 -1.22 -2.76 17.79
CA GLY A 268 -1.50 -1.33 17.68
C GLY A 268 -2.52 -0.85 18.71
N ALA A 269 -3.62 -1.60 18.87
CA ALA A 269 -4.64 -1.28 19.87
C ALA A 269 -4.09 -1.31 21.30
N LEU A 270 -3.27 -2.32 21.63
CA LEU A 270 -2.61 -2.42 22.93
C LEU A 270 -1.63 -1.25 23.16
N GLY A 271 -0.86 -0.89 22.13
CA GLY A 271 0.05 0.27 22.18
C GLY A 271 -0.68 1.59 22.43
N VAL A 272 -1.76 1.84 21.68
CA VAL A 272 -2.60 3.04 21.85
C VAL A 272 -3.25 3.05 23.23
N LEU A 273 -3.76 1.92 23.72
CA LEU A 273 -4.35 1.80 25.05
C LEU A 273 -3.32 2.12 26.15
N ALA A 274 -2.09 1.60 26.02
CA ALA A 274 -1.01 1.90 26.95
C ALA A 274 -0.70 3.40 27.01
N VAL A 275 -0.66 4.07 25.85
CA VAL A 275 -0.49 5.52 25.74
C VAL A 275 -1.65 6.27 26.41
N PHE A 276 -2.90 5.84 26.21
CA PHE A 276 -4.07 6.45 26.86
C PHE A 276 -3.99 6.34 28.38
N ILE A 277 -3.67 5.16 28.89
CA ILE A 277 -3.49 4.91 30.33
C ILE A 277 -2.37 5.82 30.90
N PHE A 278 -1.23 5.87 30.21
CA PHE A 278 -0.11 6.75 30.59
C PHE A 278 -0.56 8.21 30.68
N MET A 279 -1.25 8.72 29.66
CA MET A 279 -1.72 10.11 29.66
C MET A 279 -2.71 10.41 30.79
N LEU A 280 -3.64 9.50 31.08
CA LEU A 280 -4.61 9.66 32.16
C LEU A 280 -3.95 9.66 33.55
N ILE A 281 -2.98 8.79 33.78
CA ILE A 281 -2.29 8.67 35.08
C ILE A 281 -1.40 9.90 35.32
N PHE A 282 -0.55 10.27 34.36
CA PHE A 282 0.46 11.31 34.56
C PHE A 282 -0.08 12.74 34.37
N TYR A 283 -1.03 12.95 33.44
CA TYR A 283 -1.53 14.28 33.09
C TYR A 283 -2.98 14.55 33.51
N ARG A 284 -3.72 13.52 33.96
CA ARG A 284 -5.10 13.65 34.51
C ARG A 284 -6.05 14.37 33.55
N ILE A 285 -6.55 15.60 33.88
CA ILE A 285 -7.48 16.33 33.00
C ILE A 285 -6.86 16.72 31.64
N PRO A 286 -5.68 17.34 31.57
CA PRO A 286 -4.97 17.44 30.28
C PRO A 286 -4.81 16.11 29.56
N GLY A 287 -4.52 15.02 30.29
CA GLY A 287 -4.45 13.67 29.76
C GLY A 287 -5.76 13.17 29.16
N LEU A 288 -6.89 13.46 29.79
CA LEU A 288 -8.22 13.14 29.23
C LEU A 288 -8.47 13.90 27.92
N ILE A 289 -8.08 15.17 27.84
CA ILE A 289 -8.15 15.93 26.59
C ILE A 289 -7.25 15.30 25.53
N ALA A 290 -6.04 14.88 25.90
CA ALA A 290 -5.13 14.19 24.98
C ALA A 290 -5.76 12.88 24.44
N VAL A 291 -6.40 12.07 25.27
CA VAL A 291 -7.10 10.86 24.82
C VAL A 291 -8.16 11.20 23.77
N ILE A 292 -8.99 12.21 24.02
CA ILE A 292 -10.01 12.66 23.06
C ILE A 292 -9.38 13.11 21.74
N THR A 293 -8.34 13.95 21.82
CA THR A 293 -7.70 14.49 20.61
C THR A 293 -6.88 13.46 19.85
N LEU A 294 -6.29 12.47 20.54
CA LEU A 294 -5.61 11.33 19.91
C LEU A 294 -6.59 10.37 19.24
N SER A 295 -7.75 10.10 19.86
CA SER A 295 -8.81 9.33 19.20
C SER A 295 -9.28 10.03 17.92
N THR A 296 -9.46 11.36 17.99
CA THR A 296 -9.81 12.19 16.82
C THR A 296 -8.68 12.17 15.78
N TYR A 297 -7.43 12.17 16.21
CA TYR A 297 -6.27 12.08 15.34
C TYR A 297 -6.26 10.77 14.53
N ILE A 298 -6.40 9.62 15.19
CA ILE A 298 -6.46 8.30 14.54
C ILE A 298 -7.59 8.29 13.50
N TYR A 299 -8.78 8.71 13.90
CA TYR A 299 -9.95 8.79 13.04
C TYR A 299 -9.70 9.67 11.80
N LEU A 300 -9.21 10.91 11.98
CA LEU A 300 -8.95 11.81 10.86
C LEU A 300 -7.82 11.33 9.95
N THR A 301 -6.83 10.62 10.50
CA THR A 301 -5.75 10.03 9.70
C THR A 301 -6.29 8.96 8.77
N LEU A 302 -7.18 8.08 9.24
CA LEU A 302 -7.83 7.07 8.41
C LEU A 302 -8.75 7.72 7.36
N VAL A 303 -9.52 8.76 7.74
CA VAL A 303 -10.35 9.51 6.78
C VAL A 303 -9.51 10.13 5.68
N ALA A 304 -8.44 10.86 6.04
CA ALA A 304 -7.57 11.51 5.06
C ALA A 304 -6.86 10.49 4.15
N PHE A 305 -6.47 9.35 4.71
CA PHE A 305 -5.83 8.28 3.96
C PHE A 305 -6.77 7.66 2.93
N ASN A 306 -8.04 7.41 3.30
CA ASN A 306 -9.06 6.95 2.37
C ASN A 306 -9.37 7.97 1.27
N LEU A 307 -9.44 9.27 1.63
CA LEU A 307 -9.74 10.33 0.67
C LEU A 307 -8.70 10.45 -0.46
N ILE A 308 -7.45 10.10 -0.18
CA ILE A 308 -6.38 10.09 -1.20
C ILE A 308 -6.25 8.76 -1.93
N GLY A 309 -7.13 7.78 -1.66
CA GLY A 309 -7.04 6.44 -2.24
C GLY A 309 -5.77 5.69 -1.80
N GLY A 310 -5.32 5.90 -0.57
CA GLY A 310 -4.09 5.28 -0.07
C GLY A 310 -4.27 3.78 0.18
N VAL A 311 -3.24 3.00 -0.16
CA VAL A 311 -3.19 1.54 0.12
C VAL A 311 -2.44 1.31 1.44
N LEU A 312 -3.14 0.75 2.44
CA LEU A 312 -2.60 0.50 3.77
C LEU A 312 -1.76 -0.77 3.77
N THR A 313 -0.48 -0.61 4.10
CA THR A 313 0.52 -1.68 4.20
C THR A 313 0.94 -1.90 5.66
N LEU A 314 1.64 -3.00 5.97
CA LEU A 314 2.23 -3.22 7.30
C LEU A 314 3.11 -2.03 7.75
N PRO A 315 4.05 -1.53 6.93
CA PRO A 315 4.77 -0.30 7.24
C PRO A 315 3.86 0.92 7.41
N GLY A 316 2.75 1.01 6.65
CA GLY A 316 1.76 2.07 6.79
C GLY A 316 1.06 2.06 8.16
N ILE A 317 0.69 0.88 8.67
CA ILE A 317 0.15 0.73 10.05
C ILE A 317 1.22 1.11 11.08
N ALA A 318 2.47 0.71 10.88
CA ALA A 318 3.56 1.11 11.76
C ALA A 318 3.74 2.63 11.79
N ALA A 319 3.63 3.31 10.63
CA ALA A 319 3.65 4.77 10.54
C ALA A 319 2.48 5.43 11.29
N LEU A 320 1.26 4.85 11.22
CA LEU A 320 0.10 5.32 11.97
C LEU A 320 0.37 5.25 13.49
N ILE A 321 0.88 4.12 13.97
CA ILE A 321 1.20 3.91 15.40
C ILE A 321 2.32 4.86 15.85
N LEU A 322 3.37 5.01 15.04
CA LEU A 322 4.42 5.99 15.27
C LEU A 322 3.87 7.41 15.34
N GLY A 323 2.93 7.75 14.44
CA GLY A 323 2.25 9.03 14.41
C GLY A 323 1.45 9.32 15.69
N VAL A 324 0.82 8.31 16.31
CA VAL A 324 0.17 8.44 17.63
C VAL A 324 1.21 8.84 18.69
N GLY A 325 2.40 8.22 18.68
CA GLY A 325 3.50 8.59 19.58
C GLY A 325 3.91 10.05 19.40
N MET A 326 4.14 10.49 18.16
CA MET A 326 4.51 11.88 17.86
C MET A 326 3.41 12.87 18.24
N ALA A 327 2.14 12.53 18.04
CA ALA A 327 1.01 13.37 18.45
C ALA A 327 0.91 13.50 19.97
N VAL A 328 1.25 12.44 20.71
CA VAL A 328 1.36 12.47 22.19
C VAL A 328 2.50 13.36 22.62
N ASP A 329 3.67 13.31 22.00
CA ASP A 329 4.83 14.13 22.35
C ASP A 329 4.52 15.62 22.26
N ALA A 330 3.78 16.07 21.26
CA ALA A 330 3.31 17.45 21.14
C ALA A 330 2.45 17.87 22.36
N ASN A 331 1.56 16.98 22.83
CA ASN A 331 0.76 17.21 24.03
C ASN A 331 1.62 17.22 25.30
N ILE A 332 2.57 16.30 25.43
CA ILE A 332 3.49 16.19 26.57
C ILE A 332 4.32 17.47 26.72
N ILE A 333 4.94 17.93 25.62
CA ILE A 333 5.75 19.16 25.64
C ILE A 333 4.93 20.34 26.16
N MET A 334 3.69 20.50 25.66
CA MET A 334 2.81 21.57 26.11
C MET A 334 2.42 21.42 27.58
N TYR A 335 2.05 20.21 28.01
CA TYR A 335 1.60 19.97 29.38
C TYR A 335 2.72 20.10 30.41
N GLU A 336 3.93 19.64 30.11
CA GLU A 336 5.09 19.85 31.01
C GLU A 336 5.42 21.35 31.15
N ARG A 337 5.39 22.12 30.05
CA ARG A 337 5.56 23.58 30.15
C ARG A 337 4.48 24.25 31.02
N ILE A 338 3.23 23.81 30.89
CA ILE A 338 2.15 24.32 31.78
C ILE A 338 2.40 23.91 33.22
N LYS A 339 2.84 22.68 33.50
CA LYS A 339 3.17 22.19 34.84
C LYS A 339 4.31 22.99 35.47
N ASP A 340 5.36 23.28 34.73
CA ASP A 340 6.49 24.08 35.20
C ASP A 340 6.04 25.49 35.57
N GLU A 341 5.20 26.10 34.73
CA GLU A 341 4.62 27.43 35.06
C GLU A 341 3.70 27.41 36.27
N ILE A 342 3.01 26.28 36.56
CA ILE A 342 2.23 26.12 37.79
C ILE A 342 3.15 25.92 39.02
N ARG A 343 4.27 25.19 38.86
CA ARG A 343 5.26 24.91 39.93
C ARG A 343 5.91 26.21 40.44
N ILE A 344 6.20 27.16 39.56
CA ILE A 344 6.74 28.47 39.97
C ILE A 344 5.71 29.43 40.55
N GLY A 345 4.46 28.94 40.83
CA GLY A 345 3.45 29.69 41.56
C GLY A 345 2.39 30.39 40.71
N ARG A 346 2.46 30.36 39.38
CA ARG A 346 1.46 31.01 38.53
C ARG A 346 0.08 30.38 38.62
N SER A 347 -0.94 31.16 38.35
CA SER A 347 -2.30 30.66 38.21
C SER A 347 -2.42 29.75 36.98
N VAL A 348 -3.34 28.77 37.02
CA VAL A 348 -3.56 27.85 35.90
C VAL A 348 -3.81 28.59 34.58
N LYS A 349 -4.51 29.73 34.62
CA LYS A 349 -4.77 30.54 33.44
C LYS A 349 -3.51 31.20 32.86
N GLN A 350 -2.62 31.71 33.71
CA GLN A 350 -1.34 32.31 33.29
C GLN A 350 -0.38 31.24 32.82
N ALA A 351 -0.30 30.10 33.52
CA ALA A 351 0.52 28.96 33.18
C ALA A 351 0.12 28.36 31.80
N TYR A 352 -1.19 28.21 31.56
CA TYR A 352 -1.68 27.80 30.25
C TYR A 352 -1.27 28.77 29.14
N LYS A 353 -1.49 30.09 29.34
CA LYS A 353 -1.17 31.09 28.31
C LYS A 353 0.32 31.09 27.98
N LYS A 354 1.20 31.05 28.97
CA LYS A 354 2.66 31.07 28.77
C LYS A 354 3.19 29.72 28.24
N GLY A 355 2.81 28.62 28.87
CA GLY A 355 3.26 27.29 28.50
C GLY A 355 2.84 26.87 27.09
N SER A 356 1.57 27.15 26.70
CA SER A 356 1.11 26.86 25.34
C SER A 356 1.78 27.73 24.26
N ALA A 357 2.14 28.98 24.57
CA ALA A 357 2.85 29.83 23.60
C ALA A 357 4.30 29.38 23.40
N GLN A 358 5.01 29.05 24.49
CA GLN A 358 6.40 28.62 24.43
C GLN A 358 6.58 27.24 23.77
N SER A 359 5.63 26.31 23.98
CA SER A 359 5.72 24.97 23.40
C SER A 359 5.50 24.92 21.88
N LEU A 360 4.88 25.96 21.29
CA LEU A 360 4.50 25.90 19.86
C LEU A 360 5.70 25.74 18.94
N TRP A 361 6.70 26.59 19.08
CA TRP A 361 7.89 26.55 18.22
C TRP A 361 8.67 25.27 18.39
N THR A 362 8.83 24.77 19.62
CA THR A 362 9.49 23.49 19.88
C THR A 362 8.79 22.33 19.18
N ILE A 363 7.46 22.33 19.15
CA ILE A 363 6.67 21.30 18.46
C ILE A 363 6.82 21.44 16.94
N VAL A 364 6.82 22.66 16.42
CA VAL A 364 7.02 22.92 14.98
C VAL A 364 8.40 22.43 14.53
N ASP A 365 9.46 22.83 15.23
CA ASP A 365 10.83 22.45 14.91
C ASP A 365 11.02 20.92 14.91
N ALA A 366 10.49 20.23 15.92
CA ALA A 366 10.55 18.77 16.01
C ALA A 366 9.85 18.07 14.83
N ASN A 367 8.73 18.60 14.37
CA ASN A 367 7.97 17.98 13.27
C ASN A 367 8.56 18.33 11.88
N ILE A 368 9.18 19.49 11.70
CA ILE A 368 9.84 19.86 10.43
C ILE A 368 10.93 18.84 10.09
N THR A 369 11.75 18.43 11.04
CA THR A 369 12.80 17.45 10.80
C THR A 369 12.24 16.10 10.35
N THR A 370 11.12 15.67 10.93
CA THR A 370 10.45 14.42 10.55
C THR A 370 9.77 14.55 9.18
N ILE A 371 9.19 15.70 8.84
CA ILE A 371 8.64 15.96 7.51
C ILE A 371 9.73 15.86 6.44
N ILE A 372 10.93 16.46 6.67
CA ILE A 372 12.05 16.36 5.74
C ILE A 372 12.43 14.88 5.52
N ALA A 373 12.59 14.11 6.59
CA ALA A 373 12.89 12.69 6.47
C ALA A 373 11.80 11.91 5.71
N ALA A 374 10.53 12.19 5.99
CA ALA A 374 9.41 11.56 5.32
C ALA A 374 9.33 11.93 3.83
N LEU A 375 9.65 13.18 3.45
CA LEU A 375 9.73 13.60 2.05
C LEU A 375 10.86 12.87 1.31
N VAL A 376 12.03 12.72 1.92
CA VAL A 376 13.12 11.92 1.33
C VAL A 376 12.68 10.48 1.09
N LEU A 377 12.03 9.85 2.07
CA LEU A 377 11.50 8.49 1.90
C LEU A 377 10.39 8.41 0.84
N PHE A 378 9.59 9.45 0.68
CA PHE A 378 8.54 9.49 -0.33
C PHE A 378 9.11 9.58 -1.76
N PHE A 379 10.13 10.42 -1.98
CA PHE A 379 10.70 10.59 -3.32
C PHE A 379 11.65 9.46 -3.71
N PHE A 380 12.46 8.96 -2.78
CA PHE A 380 13.51 7.97 -3.07
C PHE A 380 13.16 6.54 -2.64
N GLY A 381 12.05 6.35 -1.91
CA GLY A 381 11.62 5.03 -1.44
C GLY A 381 10.98 4.18 -2.53
N THR A 382 11.02 2.88 -2.34
CA THR A 382 10.26 1.90 -3.12
C THR A 382 8.81 1.82 -2.62
N SER A 383 7.96 1.06 -3.31
CA SER A 383 6.51 0.92 -3.08
C SER A 383 6.07 0.91 -1.61
N SER A 384 6.51 -0.06 -0.81
CA SER A 384 6.13 -0.18 0.61
C SER A 384 6.67 0.99 1.47
N VAL A 385 7.87 1.50 1.13
CA VAL A 385 8.48 2.66 1.80
C VAL A 385 7.73 3.95 1.45
N LYS A 386 7.24 4.09 0.21
CA LYS A 386 6.37 5.22 -0.18
C LYS A 386 5.06 5.21 0.59
N GLY A 387 4.43 4.04 0.75
CA GLY A 387 3.22 3.88 1.56
C GLY A 387 3.45 4.31 3.02
N PHE A 388 4.55 3.88 3.64
CA PHE A 388 4.98 4.33 4.96
C PHE A 388 5.16 5.85 5.02
N ALA A 389 5.90 6.43 4.07
CA ALA A 389 6.19 7.87 4.02
C ALA A 389 4.92 8.70 3.83
N THR A 390 4.01 8.27 2.96
CA THR A 390 2.71 8.91 2.74
C THR A 390 1.89 8.95 4.03
N MET A 391 1.72 7.80 4.70
CA MET A 391 1.02 7.71 5.97
C MET A 391 1.68 8.59 7.03
N LEU A 392 3.02 8.63 7.08
CA LEU A 392 3.77 9.44 8.03
C LEU A 392 3.55 10.94 7.78
N LEU A 393 3.58 11.41 6.53
CA LEU A 393 3.30 12.80 6.17
C LEU A 393 1.89 13.23 6.57
N ILE A 394 0.88 12.42 6.24
CA ILE A 394 -0.51 12.67 6.65
C ILE A 394 -0.61 12.73 8.18
N SER A 395 0.00 11.78 8.86
CA SER A 395 0.03 11.68 10.32
C SER A 395 0.61 12.94 10.96
N ILE A 396 1.72 13.44 10.47
CA ILE A 396 2.35 14.67 10.99
C ILE A 396 1.44 15.88 10.76
N LEU A 397 0.90 16.05 9.54
CA LEU A 397 0.02 17.18 9.24
C LEU A 397 -1.24 17.18 10.13
N LEU A 398 -1.86 16.02 10.31
CA LEU A 398 -3.04 15.88 11.17
C LEU A 398 -2.71 15.99 12.65
N SER A 399 -1.49 15.67 13.08
CA SER A 399 -1.06 15.91 14.47
C SER A 399 -1.07 17.40 14.81
N PHE A 400 -0.72 18.29 13.88
CA PHE A 400 -0.88 19.74 14.10
C PHE A 400 -2.35 20.13 14.30
N VAL A 401 -3.25 19.60 13.47
CA VAL A 401 -4.68 19.92 13.57
C VAL A 401 -5.24 19.45 14.92
N THR A 402 -4.91 18.23 15.34
CA THR A 402 -5.50 17.60 16.52
C THR A 402 -4.72 17.90 17.80
N SER A 403 -3.45 17.52 17.87
CA SER A 403 -2.65 17.62 19.09
C SER A 403 -2.20 19.05 19.40
N VAL A 404 -2.08 19.92 18.38
CA VAL A 404 -1.72 21.32 18.62
C VAL A 404 -2.98 22.20 18.69
N PHE A 405 -3.79 22.26 17.64
CA PHE A 405 -4.91 23.21 17.61
C PHE A 405 -6.12 22.73 18.42
N LEU A 406 -6.60 21.49 18.21
CA LEU A 406 -7.78 20.99 18.91
C LEU A 406 -7.53 20.84 20.42
N THR A 407 -6.35 20.32 20.81
CA THR A 407 -5.96 20.22 22.24
C THR A 407 -5.95 21.60 22.90
N ARG A 408 -5.35 22.62 22.25
CA ARG A 408 -5.34 24.00 22.76
C ARG A 408 -6.74 24.57 22.87
N LEU A 409 -7.59 24.34 21.87
CA LEU A 409 -8.98 24.78 21.90
C LEU A 409 -9.72 24.19 23.10
N LEU A 410 -9.70 22.87 23.25
CA LEU A 410 -10.40 22.17 24.34
C LEU A 410 -9.89 22.60 25.73
N LEU A 411 -8.55 22.63 25.89
CA LEU A 411 -7.93 23.05 27.15
C LEU A 411 -8.23 24.51 27.44
N SER A 412 -8.23 25.40 26.45
CA SER A 412 -8.56 26.81 26.60
C SER A 412 -9.99 27.03 27.11
N LEU A 413 -10.95 26.26 26.59
CA LEU A 413 -12.35 26.30 27.03
C LEU A 413 -12.47 25.95 28.52
N LEU A 414 -11.81 24.89 28.98
CA LEU A 414 -11.81 24.49 30.39
C LEU A 414 -11.10 25.52 31.28
N VAL A 415 -9.96 26.07 30.84
CA VAL A 415 -9.23 27.11 31.61
C VAL A 415 -10.02 28.43 31.70
N LYS A 416 -10.66 28.87 30.59
CA LYS A 416 -11.49 30.06 30.53
C LYS A 416 -12.75 29.94 31.38
N SER A 417 -13.25 28.74 31.67
CA SER A 417 -14.38 28.49 32.55
C SER A 417 -14.07 28.84 34.02
N ASN A 418 -12.79 29.07 34.38
CA ASN A 418 -12.26 29.24 35.74
C ASN A 418 -12.50 28.04 36.67
N TYR A 419 -13.06 26.94 36.21
CA TYR A 419 -13.31 25.74 37.02
C TYR A 419 -12.02 25.14 37.58
N LEU A 420 -10.94 25.21 36.78
CA LEU A 420 -9.62 24.64 37.10
C LEU A 420 -8.68 25.63 37.81
N ASN A 421 -9.02 26.89 37.96
CA ASN A 421 -8.07 27.96 38.34
C ASN A 421 -7.37 27.75 39.70
N LYS A 422 -8.07 27.10 40.67
CA LYS A 422 -7.51 26.74 42.00
C LYS A 422 -7.18 25.24 42.11
N LYS A 423 -7.40 24.46 41.05
CA LYS A 423 -7.31 23.00 41.08
C LYS A 423 -6.06 22.47 40.34
N PHE A 424 -4.89 22.97 40.69
CA PHE A 424 -3.62 22.62 40.11
C PHE A 424 -3.28 21.11 40.19
N ARG A 425 -3.83 20.39 41.18
CA ARG A 425 -3.72 18.93 41.31
C ARG A 425 -4.23 18.19 40.07
N PHE A 426 -5.21 18.75 39.36
CA PHE A 426 -5.72 18.15 38.12
C PHE A 426 -4.76 18.25 36.93
N PHE A 427 -3.69 19.04 37.09
CA PHE A 427 -2.55 19.07 36.13
C PHE A 427 -1.37 18.18 36.56
N GLY A 428 -1.53 17.32 37.57
CA GLY A 428 -0.48 16.44 38.07
C GLY A 428 0.53 17.15 38.99
N VAL A 429 0.31 18.40 39.39
CA VAL A 429 1.23 19.12 40.29
C VAL A 429 0.79 18.88 41.74
N ARG A 430 1.73 18.36 42.56
CA ARG A 430 1.51 18.20 44.01
C ARG A 430 1.69 19.53 44.72
N PRO A 431 0.94 19.80 45.86
CA PRO A 431 1.10 21.03 46.63
C PRO A 431 2.53 21.32 47.07
N SER A 432 3.27 20.25 47.43
CA SER A 432 4.67 20.35 47.89
C SER A 432 5.66 20.76 46.79
N MET A 433 5.25 20.68 45.52
CA MET A 433 6.09 21.05 44.37
C MET A 433 5.82 22.48 43.90
N ARG A 434 4.86 23.16 44.49
CA ARG A 434 4.46 24.52 44.07
C ARG A 434 5.12 25.54 44.97
N HIS A 435 5.88 26.44 44.37
CA HIS A 435 6.47 27.60 45.02
C HIS A 435 5.51 28.79 45.05
N GLU A 436 5.79 29.74 45.91
CA GLU A 436 5.08 31.01 45.86
C GLU A 436 5.72 31.95 44.85
N LEU A 437 4.88 32.74 44.15
CA LEU A 437 5.36 33.67 43.14
C LEU A 437 6.25 34.77 43.74
N SER A 438 6.10 35.03 45.03
CA SER A 438 6.89 35.96 45.85
C SER A 438 8.35 35.51 46.02
N GLU A 439 8.63 34.18 45.88
CA GLU A 439 9.98 33.63 46.02
C GLU A 439 10.90 33.97 44.80
N GLY A 440 10.34 34.56 43.72
CA GLY A 440 11.09 34.97 42.53
C GLY A 440 11.81 33.84 41.76
N LYS A 441 11.45 32.57 42.04
CA LYS A 441 12.06 31.42 41.38
C LYS A 441 11.68 31.34 39.90
N ASP A 442 12.66 31.03 39.08
CA ASP A 442 12.45 30.72 37.65
C ASP A 442 12.35 29.21 37.42
N ILE A 443 11.98 28.81 36.21
CA ILE A 443 11.86 27.41 35.80
C ILE A 443 13.18 26.66 36.01
N HIS A 444 14.32 27.34 35.84
CA HIS A 444 15.65 26.78 36.04
C HIS A 444 15.99 26.44 37.50
N ASP A 445 15.25 27.02 38.44
CA ASP A 445 15.42 26.78 39.90
C ASP A 445 14.57 25.60 40.41
N LEU A 446 13.77 24.97 39.49
CA LEU A 446 12.95 23.82 39.85
C LEU A 446 13.80 22.56 39.99
N THR A 447 13.83 22.00 41.21
CA THR A 447 14.56 20.76 41.49
C THR A 447 13.81 19.53 41.01
N THR A 448 14.56 18.59 40.46
CA THR A 448 14.09 17.26 40.00
C THR A 448 14.69 16.14 40.87
N ALA A 449 14.12 14.94 40.77
CA ALA A 449 14.66 13.78 41.50
C ALA A 449 16.11 13.43 41.10
N TRP A 450 16.52 13.83 39.89
CA TRP A 450 17.85 13.58 39.34
C TRP A 450 18.92 14.60 39.75
N ASP A 451 18.54 15.74 40.35
CA ASP A 451 19.48 16.79 40.79
C ASP A 451 20.40 16.33 41.92
N ARG A 452 20.08 15.18 42.53
CA ARG A 452 20.98 14.52 43.51
C ARG A 452 22.28 14.00 42.91
N TYR A 453 22.29 13.78 41.58
CA TYR A 453 23.42 13.25 40.85
C TYR A 453 24.05 14.29 39.94
N ASP A 454 25.27 14.69 40.27
CA ASP A 454 26.01 15.69 39.46
C ASP A 454 26.62 15.01 38.24
N PHE A 455 25.89 15.03 37.14
CA PHE A 455 26.33 14.46 35.87
C PHE A 455 27.56 15.18 35.30
N VAL A 456 27.63 16.52 35.50
CA VAL A 456 28.72 17.35 34.99
C VAL A 456 30.02 17.01 35.68
N LYS A 457 30.03 16.77 37.00
CA LYS A 457 31.18 16.33 37.75
C LYS A 457 31.72 14.98 37.26
N HIS A 458 30.86 14.11 36.77
CA HIS A 458 31.20 12.78 36.27
C HIS A 458 31.34 12.71 34.76
N MET A 459 31.36 13.85 34.07
CA MET A 459 31.39 13.98 32.60
C MET A 459 32.51 13.11 31.96
N LYS A 460 33.71 13.14 32.49
CA LYS A 460 34.83 12.31 31.98
C LYS A 460 34.51 10.81 31.96
N LYS A 461 33.88 10.30 33.03
CA LYS A 461 33.49 8.87 33.13
C LYS A 461 32.45 8.51 32.05
N PHE A 462 31.47 9.37 31.83
CA PHE A 462 30.46 9.16 30.81
C PHE A 462 31.03 9.20 29.41
N PHE A 463 31.90 10.19 29.09
CA PHE A 463 32.56 10.24 27.79
C PHE A 463 33.48 9.01 27.55
N THR A 464 34.23 8.58 28.57
CA THR A 464 35.05 7.36 28.44
C THR A 464 34.19 6.12 28.22
N LEU A 465 33.09 5.94 28.96
CA LEU A 465 32.17 4.83 28.78
C LEU A 465 31.51 4.86 27.39
N SER A 466 31.04 6.03 26.96
CA SER A 466 30.43 6.19 25.61
C SER A 466 31.44 5.91 24.51
N GLY A 467 32.67 6.44 24.63
CA GLY A 467 33.75 6.17 23.68
C GLY A 467 34.10 4.70 23.59
N LEU A 468 34.12 3.99 24.72
CA LEU A 468 34.39 2.54 24.79
C LEU A 468 33.25 1.75 24.11
N ILE A 469 31.98 2.10 24.35
CA ILE A 469 30.82 1.46 23.70
C ILE A 469 30.88 1.66 22.18
N ILE A 470 31.19 2.88 21.74
CA ILE A 470 31.28 3.19 20.29
C ILE A 470 32.44 2.42 19.65
N LEU A 471 33.59 2.40 20.30
CA LEU A 471 34.76 1.66 19.81
C LEU A 471 34.48 0.15 19.73
N THR A 472 33.85 -0.41 20.77
CA THR A 472 33.45 -1.83 20.78
C THR A 472 32.45 -2.12 19.66
N GLY A 473 31.46 -1.23 19.44
CA GLY A 473 30.51 -1.34 18.34
C GLY A 473 31.18 -1.32 16.96
N LEU A 474 32.16 -0.44 16.77
CA LEU A 474 32.95 -0.37 15.52
C LEU A 474 33.78 -1.65 15.31
N ILE A 475 34.41 -2.16 16.36
CA ILE A 475 35.16 -3.42 16.28
C ILE A 475 34.22 -4.58 15.89
N ILE A 476 33.08 -4.71 16.56
CA ILE A 476 32.07 -5.73 16.23
C ILE A 476 31.63 -5.61 14.77
N LEU A 477 31.34 -4.40 14.33
CA LEU A 477 30.90 -4.14 12.96
C LEU A 477 31.96 -4.54 11.91
N THR A 478 33.25 -4.25 12.19
CA THR A 478 34.34 -4.57 11.25
C THR A 478 34.68 -6.05 11.25
N VAL A 479 34.62 -6.74 12.41
CA VAL A 479 34.96 -8.15 12.54
C VAL A 479 33.83 -9.07 12.06
N PHE A 480 32.61 -8.82 12.51
CA PHE A 480 31.45 -9.67 12.20
C PHE A 480 30.68 -9.23 10.95
N LYS A 481 30.93 -8.00 10.44
CA LYS A 481 30.18 -7.39 9.33
C LYS A 481 28.68 -7.33 9.60
N LEU A 482 27.90 -6.85 8.64
CA LEU A 482 26.43 -6.87 8.68
C LEU A 482 25.92 -8.03 7.85
N ASN A 483 25.00 -8.82 8.40
CA ASN A 483 24.18 -9.73 7.61
C ASN A 483 23.13 -8.90 6.90
N LEU A 484 23.36 -8.61 5.62
CA LEU A 484 22.43 -7.85 4.80
C LEU A 484 21.24 -8.73 4.40
N GLY A 485 20.05 -8.16 4.37
CA GLY A 485 18.85 -8.82 3.86
C GLY A 485 18.91 -9.03 2.34
N ILE A 486 17.99 -9.83 1.83
CA ILE A 486 17.88 -10.17 0.38
C ILE A 486 17.70 -8.94 -0.49
N ASP A 487 17.10 -7.86 0.04
CA ASP A 487 16.95 -6.59 -0.67
C ASP A 487 18.28 -5.94 -1.10
N PHE A 488 19.38 -6.30 -0.41
CA PHE A 488 20.72 -5.78 -0.68
C PHE A 488 21.67 -6.82 -1.30
N THR A 489 21.39 -8.12 -1.11
CA THR A 489 22.30 -9.21 -1.52
C THR A 489 21.76 -10.01 -2.69
N SER A 490 20.54 -9.75 -3.13
CA SER A 490 19.72 -10.58 -4.00
C SER A 490 19.44 -11.97 -3.40
N GLY A 491 18.35 -12.58 -3.78
CA GLY A 491 17.97 -13.90 -3.30
C GLY A 491 16.48 -14.12 -3.31
N THR A 492 16.07 -15.35 -3.04
CA THR A 492 14.65 -15.74 -2.93
C THR A 492 14.33 -16.07 -1.48
N ARG A 493 13.22 -15.54 -0.98
CA ARG A 493 12.66 -15.89 0.32
C ARG A 493 11.37 -16.67 0.11
N ILE A 494 11.27 -17.84 0.73
CA ILE A 494 10.08 -18.67 0.71
C ILE A 494 9.60 -18.82 2.16
N ASP A 495 8.41 -18.34 2.45
CA ASP A 495 7.75 -18.51 3.76
C ASP A 495 6.75 -19.66 3.65
N VAL A 496 6.94 -20.71 4.45
CA VAL A 496 6.09 -21.91 4.46
C VAL A 496 5.35 -21.99 5.78
N ALA A 497 4.02 -22.13 5.72
CA ALA A 497 3.20 -22.43 6.89
C ALA A 497 3.07 -23.95 7.04
N SER A 498 3.20 -24.46 8.27
CA SER A 498 2.95 -25.86 8.62
C SER A 498 2.26 -25.94 9.95
N ASP A 499 1.29 -26.82 10.08
CA ASP A 499 0.58 -27.12 11.34
C ASP A 499 1.48 -27.85 12.34
N GLU A 500 2.56 -28.46 11.85
CA GLU A 500 3.57 -29.16 12.68
C GLU A 500 4.88 -28.39 12.73
N THR A 501 5.63 -28.56 13.83
CA THR A 501 6.96 -27.94 13.98
C THR A 501 7.95 -28.55 13.00
N ILE A 502 8.29 -27.82 11.94
CA ILE A 502 9.28 -28.26 10.95
C ILE A 502 10.67 -28.06 11.55
N LYS A 503 11.45 -29.15 11.65
CA LYS A 503 12.87 -29.05 12.00
C LYS A 503 13.66 -28.58 10.81
N THR A 504 14.58 -27.64 11.02
CA THR A 504 15.43 -27.04 9.98
C THR A 504 16.23 -28.08 9.18
N GLU A 505 16.52 -29.24 9.78
CA GLU A 505 17.19 -30.36 9.13
C GLU A 505 16.37 -30.99 7.99
N HIS A 506 15.04 -30.91 8.05
CA HIS A 506 14.14 -31.41 6.99
C HIS A 506 13.99 -30.42 5.82
N LEU A 507 14.24 -29.12 6.04
CA LEU A 507 14.16 -28.10 5.00
C LEU A 507 15.42 -28.06 4.10
N SER A 508 16.56 -28.58 4.58
CA SER A 508 17.81 -28.61 3.82
C SER A 508 17.81 -29.58 2.64
N LEU A 509 16.80 -30.42 2.51
CA LEU A 509 16.65 -31.45 1.48
C LEU A 509 15.84 -31.01 0.27
N ILE A 510 15.32 -29.80 0.24
CA ILE A 510 14.66 -29.26 -0.94
C ILE A 510 15.77 -28.76 -1.89
N HIS A 511 16.34 -29.69 -2.62
CA HIS A 511 17.08 -29.35 -3.83
C HIS A 511 16.06 -28.93 -4.89
N ILE A 512 15.92 -27.65 -5.02
CA ILE A 512 15.19 -27.04 -6.15
C ILE A 512 16.15 -27.03 -7.33
#